data_fc2366545f71247804ebc7daebbd2a83
#
_entry.id   fc2366545f71247804ebc7daebbd2a83
#
_cell.length_a   1.000
_cell.length_b   1.000
_cell.length_c   1.000
_cell.angle_alpha   90.00
_cell.angle_beta   90.00
_cell.angle_gamma   90.00
#
_symmetry.space_group_name_H-M   'P 1'
#
loop_
_entity.id
_entity.type
_entity.pdbx_description
1 polymer ?
#
loop_
_entity_poly.entity_id
_entity_poly.type
_entity_poly.pdbx_seq_one_letter_code
_entity_poly.pdbx_strand_id
1 'polypeptide(L)' 'MKAGKNFHSLSKQAASAEKNMDLALAFELWKLASLFCKKIENIEWCMNRAMFCEAYISRNQDG' A
#
# COMPACT_ATOMS: atom_id res chain seq x y z
N MET A 1 -18.99 5.33 -12.03
CA MET A 1 -18.32 5.20 -11.98
C MET A 1 -17.63 4.61 -11.47
N LYS A 2 -17.12 4.30 -11.43
CA LYS A 2 -16.54 3.80 -11.09
C LYS A 2 -15.50 3.70 -10.80
N ALA A 3 -15.33 3.93 -10.13
CA ALA A 3 -14.02 4.03 -9.70
C ALA A 3 -13.41 2.70 -9.72
N GLY A 4 -12.86 2.36 -10.69
CA GLY A 4 -12.28 1.04 -10.79
C GLY A 4 -11.17 0.86 -9.81
N LYS A 5 -10.88 -0.36 -9.51
CA LYS A 5 -9.67 -0.71 -8.79
C LYS A 5 -8.53 -0.63 -9.80
N ASN A 6 -7.77 0.42 -9.71
CA ASN A 6 -6.61 0.55 -10.57
C ASN A 6 -5.44 1.07 -9.75
N PHE A 7 -4.26 0.99 -10.34
CA PHE A 7 -3.06 1.33 -9.60
C PHE A 7 -3.13 2.75 -9.03
N HIS A 8 -3.55 3.70 -9.83
CA HIS A 8 -3.58 5.10 -9.40
C HIS A 8 -4.49 5.28 -8.20
N SER A 9 -5.70 4.75 -8.30
CA SER A 9 -6.69 4.88 -7.23
C SER A 9 -6.21 4.19 -5.96
N LEU A 10 -5.71 2.97 -6.12
CA LEU A 10 -5.27 2.19 -4.97
C LEU A 10 -4.06 2.81 -4.28
N SER A 11 -3.12 3.33 -5.05
CA SER A 11 -1.94 3.95 -4.46
C SER A 11 -2.31 5.22 -3.70
N LYS A 12 -3.29 5.98 -4.19
CA LYS A 12 -3.74 7.16 -3.47
C LYS A 12 -4.39 6.78 -2.16
N GLN A 13 -5.21 5.74 -2.18
CA GLN A 13 -5.85 5.27 -0.96
C GLN A 13 -4.82 4.76 0.04
N ALA A 14 -3.81 4.06 -0.47
CA ALA A 14 -2.76 3.55 0.41
C ALA A 14 -1.99 4.70 1.06
N ALA A 15 -1.67 5.72 0.30
CA ALA A 15 -0.96 6.86 0.84
C ALA A 15 -1.80 7.57 1.90
N SER A 16 -3.09 7.67 1.65
CA SER A 16 -3.99 8.29 2.61
C SER A 16 -4.05 7.48 3.91
N ALA A 17 -4.10 6.16 3.76
CA ALA A 17 -4.10 5.29 4.95
C ALA A 17 -2.82 5.47 5.76
N GLU A 18 -1.67 5.61 5.08
CA GLU A 18 -0.42 5.85 5.78
C GLU A 18 -0.47 7.15 6.57
N LYS A 19 -1.02 8.19 5.95
CA LYS A 19 -1.14 9.48 6.61
C LYS A 19 -1.97 9.38 7.88
N ASN A 20 -2.99 8.54 7.85
CA ASN A 20 -3.87 8.35 8.99
C ASN A 20 -3.33 7.31 9.98
N MET A 21 -2.13 6.82 9.75
CA MET A 21 -1.50 5.81 10.59
C MET A 21 -2.26 4.49 10.58
N ASP A 22 -3.08 4.28 9.55
CA ASP A 22 -3.79 3.02 9.37
C ASP A 22 -2.91 2.12 8.52
N LEU A 23 -1.83 1.64 9.14
CA LEU A 23 -0.80 0.95 8.38
C LEU A 23 -1.21 -0.44 7.93
N ALA A 24 -2.12 -1.08 8.67
CA ALA A 24 -2.63 -2.38 8.24
C ALA A 24 -3.40 -2.22 6.93
N LEU A 25 -4.24 -1.20 6.84
CA LEU A 25 -4.96 -0.93 5.62
C LEU A 25 -4.02 -0.50 4.50
N ALA A 26 -3.04 0.34 4.84
CA ALA A 26 -2.07 0.78 3.85
C ALA A 26 -1.31 -0.41 3.26
N PHE A 27 -0.90 -1.34 4.11
CA PHE A 27 -0.20 -2.54 3.67
C PHE A 27 -1.03 -3.31 2.64
N GLU A 28 -2.30 -3.53 2.95
CA GLU A 28 -3.17 -4.27 2.04
C GLU A 28 -3.39 -3.51 0.74
N LEU A 29 -3.55 -2.20 0.84
CA LEU A 29 -3.77 -1.38 -0.36
C LEU A 29 -2.54 -1.34 -1.25
N TRP A 30 -1.34 -1.26 -0.66
CA TRP A 30 -0.13 -1.29 -1.46
C TRP A 30 0.06 -2.63 -2.14
N LYS A 31 -0.24 -3.72 -1.44
CA LYS A 31 -0.18 -5.04 -2.05
C LYS A 31 -1.15 -5.15 -3.21
N LEU A 32 -2.36 -4.67 -3.00
CA LEU A 32 -3.37 -4.73 -4.05
C LEU A 32 -2.97 -3.86 -5.23
N ALA A 33 -2.43 -2.68 -4.96
CA ALA A 33 -2.00 -1.79 -6.03
C ALA A 33 -0.93 -2.45 -6.90
N SER A 34 -0.04 -3.21 -6.29
CA SER A 34 1.02 -3.85 -7.06
C SER A 34 0.46 -4.87 -8.04
N LEU A 35 -0.67 -5.47 -7.72
CA LEU A 35 -1.30 -6.44 -8.61
C LEU A 35 -1.92 -5.78 -9.83
N PHE A 36 -2.23 -4.50 -9.74
CA PHE A 36 -2.85 -3.78 -10.85
C PHE A 36 -1.86 -2.95 -11.63
N CYS A 37 -0.58 -3.08 -11.32
CA CYS A 37 0.45 -2.32 -11.98
C CYS A 37 1.18 -3.19 -12.98
N LYS A 38 1.52 -2.62 -14.14
CA LYS A 38 2.22 -3.37 -15.18
C LYS A 38 3.68 -3.02 -15.27
N LYS A 39 4.08 -1.89 -14.70
CA LYS A 39 5.47 -1.46 -14.76
C LYS A 39 6.23 -2.01 -13.57
N ILE A 40 7.33 -2.68 -13.84
CA ILE A 40 8.15 -3.29 -12.80
C ILE A 40 8.58 -2.26 -11.77
N GLU A 41 8.95 -1.07 -12.21
CA GLU A 41 9.38 -0.01 -11.30
C GLU A 41 8.30 0.31 -10.28
N ASN A 42 7.06 0.41 -10.74
CA ASN A 42 5.95 0.74 -9.86
C ASN A 42 5.59 -0.42 -8.95
N ILE A 43 5.72 -1.63 -9.46
CA ILE A 43 5.47 -2.82 -8.63
C ILE A 43 6.46 -2.86 -7.48
N GLU A 44 7.73 -2.64 -7.77
CA GLU A 44 8.76 -2.65 -6.74
C GLU A 44 8.50 -1.54 -5.72
N TRP A 45 8.10 -0.37 -6.20
CA TRP A 45 7.81 0.73 -5.30
C TRP A 45 6.67 0.39 -4.34
N CYS A 46 5.59 -0.19 -4.88
CA CYS A 46 4.45 -0.58 -4.06
C CYS A 46 4.84 -1.63 -3.03
N MET A 47 5.63 -2.61 -3.45
CA MET A 47 6.05 -3.66 -2.54
C MET A 47 6.96 -3.13 -1.44
N ASN A 48 7.83 -2.17 -1.79
CA ASN A 48 8.68 -1.54 -0.79
C ASN A 48 7.84 -0.79 0.24
N ARG A 49 6.79 -0.10 -0.22
CA ARG A 49 5.91 0.59 0.71
C ARG A 49 5.16 -0.39 1.60
N ALA A 50 4.69 -1.49 1.01
CA ALA A 50 4.00 -2.52 1.79
C ALA A 50 4.91 -3.10 2.86
N MET A 51 6.15 -3.38 2.49
CA MET A 51 7.11 -3.92 3.45
C MET A 51 7.41 -2.93 4.56
N PHE A 52 7.47 -1.65 4.22
CA PHE A 52 7.65 -0.62 5.23
C PHE A 52 6.51 -0.64 6.25
N CYS A 53 5.29 -0.72 5.75
CA CYS A 53 4.12 -0.75 6.62
C CYS A 53 4.13 -2.00 7.49
N GLU A 54 4.46 -3.13 6.90
CA GLU A 54 4.50 -4.38 7.66
C GLU A 54 5.54 -4.32 8.76
N ALA A 55 6.71 -3.80 8.45
CA ALA A 55 7.78 -3.69 9.44
C ALA A 55 7.36 -2.77 10.58
N TYR A 56 6.68 -1.70 10.25
CA TYR A 56 6.22 -0.75 11.27
C TYR A 56 5.20 -1.38 12.19
N ILE A 57 4.25 -2.11 11.59
CA ILE A 57 3.22 -2.80 12.37
C ILE A 57 3.86 -3.82 13.30
N SER A 58 4.77 -4.61 12.77
CA SER A 58 5.44 -5.64 13.55
C SER A 58 6.20 -5.04 14.72
N ARG A 59 6.90 -3.94 14.46
CA ARG A 59 7.68 -3.28 15.50
C ARG A 59 6.78 -2.75 16.61
N ASN A 60 5.64 -2.20 16.25
CA ASN A 60 4.74 -1.63 17.24
C ASN A 60 4.04 -2.70 18.07
N GLN A 61 3.83 -3.86 17.47
CA GLN A 61 3.16 -4.95 18.20
C GLN A 61 4.05 -5.56 19.25
N ASP A 62 5.34 -5.44 19.07
CA ASP A 62 6.28 -5.99 20.05
C ASP A 62 6.30 -5.17 21.35
N GLY A 63 5.89 -3.94 21.23
CA GLY A 63 5.88 -3.07 22.38
C GLY A 63 4.90 -3.48 23.39
#